data_0cd1225d81be903fca5c6bae815eaa12
#
_entry.id   0cd1225d81be903fca5c6bae815eaa12
#
_cell.length_a   1.000
_cell.length_b   1.000
_cell.length_c   1.000
_cell.angle_alpha   90.00
_cell.angle_beta   90.00
_cell.angle_gamma   90.00
#
_symmetry.space_group_name_H-M   'P 1'
#
loop_
_entity.id
_entity.type
_entity.pdbx_description
1 polymer ?
#
loop_
_entity_poly.entity_id
_entity_poly.type
_entity_poly.pdbx_seq_one_letter_code
_entity_poly.pdbx_strand_id
1 'polypeptide(L)'
;MNVIEANGLGKRYGSTWALRDCTLAIPDGHVVALVGPNGAGKTTLLNLAVGLTAPSTGTVTVLGDTRPGSRTALDGIAFVAQDTPLYKNLSIADMLHLTRNLNRYFDQGYAEARLGELGIPSTRKAGKLSGGQQAQLALTLALARRPRLLVLDEPMSSLDPLARHDFMATVMTAIADDGVSVVLSSHVLAELERVADYFVLLSSGSVQVAGEVDDLLACHRVLTGPASEADRCADRLRVVHTRRGEAQAHLLIRTNGSADPVPQGWEAHPVTLEELTLAYLREPGASSLPGPVRARHTEPMDVAK
;
A
#
# COMPACT_ATOMS: atom_id res chain seq x y z
N MET A 1 -5.90 -9.01 -13.14
CA MET A 1 -5.09 -10.00 -12.38
C MET A 1 -4.70 -9.37 -11.06
N ASN A 2 -4.52 -10.13 -9.97
CA ASN A 2 -4.07 -9.57 -8.70
C ASN A 2 -2.54 -9.67 -8.58
N VAL A 3 -1.88 -8.60 -8.14
CA VAL A 3 -0.44 -8.63 -7.84
C VAL A 3 -0.14 -9.18 -6.45
N ILE A 4 -1.07 -9.02 -5.50
CA ILE A 4 -1.06 -9.69 -4.20
C ILE A 4 -2.50 -10.13 -3.90
N GLU A 5 -2.66 -11.39 -3.50
CA GLU A 5 -3.93 -11.91 -3.00
C GLU A 5 -3.69 -12.67 -1.71
N ALA A 6 -4.44 -12.34 -0.67
CA ALA A 6 -4.37 -12.94 0.65
C ALA A 6 -5.76 -13.42 1.07
N ASN A 7 -5.85 -14.66 1.58
CA ASN A 7 -7.10 -15.28 2.04
C ASN A 7 -6.89 -15.84 3.45
N GLY A 8 -7.56 -15.24 4.44
CA GLY A 8 -7.47 -15.63 5.84
C GLY A 8 -6.04 -15.59 6.38
N LEU A 9 -5.20 -14.73 5.81
CA LEU A 9 -3.76 -14.68 6.05
C LEU A 9 -3.47 -14.27 7.49
N GLY A 10 -2.69 -15.09 8.19
CA GLY A 10 -2.25 -14.81 9.55
C GLY A 10 -0.77 -15.11 9.74
N LYS A 11 -0.12 -14.29 10.57
CA LYS A 11 1.25 -14.48 11.00
C LYS A 11 1.40 -14.26 12.49
N ARG A 12 1.96 -15.27 13.16
CA ARG A 12 2.24 -15.25 14.59
C ARG A 12 3.75 -15.36 14.85
N TYR A 13 4.24 -14.54 15.75
CA TYR A 13 5.60 -14.62 16.28
C TYR A 13 5.51 -14.94 17.78
N GLY A 14 5.92 -16.15 18.15
CA GLY A 14 5.71 -16.66 19.51
C GLY A 14 4.22 -16.70 19.87
N SER A 15 3.81 -15.96 20.89
CA SER A 15 2.41 -15.82 21.33
C SER A 15 1.66 -14.67 20.65
N THR A 16 2.36 -13.76 19.98
CA THR A 16 1.79 -12.51 19.44
C THR A 16 1.41 -12.64 17.97
N TRP A 17 0.19 -12.30 17.61
CA TRP A 17 -0.27 -12.20 16.26
C TRP A 17 0.15 -10.83 15.66
N ALA A 18 0.94 -10.87 14.61
CA ALA A 18 1.28 -9.68 13.81
C ALA A 18 0.24 -9.42 12.71
N LEU A 19 -0.34 -10.50 12.15
CA LEU A 19 -1.48 -10.46 11.25
C LEU A 19 -2.49 -11.53 11.65
N ARG A 20 -3.78 -11.23 11.51
CA ARG A 20 -4.87 -12.14 11.84
C ARG A 20 -5.99 -12.02 10.84
N ASP A 21 -6.31 -13.13 10.18
CA ASP A 21 -7.43 -13.25 9.24
C ASP A 21 -7.50 -12.13 8.18
N CYS A 22 -6.33 -11.78 7.62
CA CYS A 22 -6.26 -10.76 6.57
C CYS A 22 -6.73 -11.35 5.25
N THR A 23 -7.80 -10.78 4.69
CA THR A 23 -8.29 -11.10 3.35
C THR A 23 -8.30 -9.82 2.52
N LEU A 24 -7.52 -9.81 1.43
CA LEU A 24 -7.42 -8.69 0.51
C LEU A 24 -6.98 -9.16 -0.88
N ALA A 25 -7.33 -8.38 -1.88
CA ALA A 25 -6.87 -8.55 -3.25
C ALA A 25 -6.40 -7.18 -3.76
N ILE A 26 -5.14 -7.12 -4.19
CA ILE A 26 -4.53 -5.92 -4.77
C ILE A 26 -4.45 -6.15 -6.29
N PRO A 27 -5.16 -5.37 -7.10
CA PRO A 27 -5.15 -5.53 -8.55
C PRO A 27 -3.82 -5.07 -9.17
N ASP A 28 -3.53 -5.55 -10.38
CA ASP A 28 -2.37 -5.17 -11.20
C ASP A 28 -2.55 -3.76 -11.76
N GLY A 29 -1.45 -3.03 -11.97
CA GLY A 29 -1.45 -1.71 -12.59
C GLY A 29 -1.73 -0.54 -11.64
N HIS A 30 -1.77 -0.78 -10.33
CA HIS A 30 -2.09 0.23 -9.33
C HIS A 30 -0.88 0.70 -8.51
N VAL A 31 -1.00 1.92 -8.02
CA VAL A 31 -0.15 2.48 -6.96
C VAL A 31 -0.88 2.36 -5.64
N VAL A 32 -0.46 1.40 -4.85
CA VAL A 32 -1.14 1.00 -3.62
C VAL A 32 -0.54 1.67 -2.40
N ALA A 33 -1.33 2.45 -1.69
CA ALA A 33 -0.98 2.94 -0.36
C ALA A 33 -1.34 1.90 0.71
N LEU A 34 -0.34 1.27 1.32
CA LEU A 34 -0.51 0.43 2.50
C LEU A 34 -0.28 1.26 3.76
N VAL A 35 -1.35 1.69 4.40
CA VAL A 35 -1.33 2.62 5.52
C VAL A 35 -1.71 1.92 6.83
N GLY A 36 -1.20 2.43 7.93
CA GLY A 36 -1.53 1.96 9.28
C GLY A 36 -0.51 2.41 10.32
N PRO A 37 -0.87 2.43 11.59
CA PRO A 37 0.04 2.81 12.66
C PRO A 37 1.24 1.84 12.77
N ASN A 38 2.25 2.25 13.55
CA ASN A 38 3.37 1.38 13.85
C ASN A 38 2.87 0.12 14.58
N GLY A 39 3.38 -1.04 14.18
CA GLY A 39 2.91 -2.32 14.71
C GLY A 39 1.60 -2.85 14.10
N ALA A 40 0.98 -2.16 13.12
CA ALA A 40 -0.23 -2.63 12.45
C ALA A 40 -0.04 -3.92 11.61
N GLY A 41 1.20 -4.31 11.31
CA GLY A 41 1.51 -5.50 10.53
C GLY A 41 1.92 -5.23 9.07
N LYS A 42 2.13 -3.97 8.65
CA LYS A 42 2.50 -3.58 7.28
C LYS A 42 3.74 -4.36 6.79
N THR A 43 4.87 -4.20 7.46
CA THR A 43 6.12 -4.93 7.15
C THR A 43 5.93 -6.45 7.14
N THR A 44 5.11 -6.99 8.06
CA THR A 44 4.81 -8.42 8.09
C THR A 44 4.04 -8.86 6.84
N LEU A 45 3.04 -8.10 6.42
CA LEU A 45 2.28 -8.37 5.19
C LEU A 45 3.21 -8.35 3.97
N LEU A 46 4.05 -7.31 3.84
CA LEU A 46 5.01 -7.20 2.75
C LEU A 46 6.02 -8.35 2.75
N ASN A 47 6.57 -8.72 3.90
CA ASN A 47 7.50 -9.85 4.03
C ASN A 47 6.87 -11.20 3.65
N LEU A 48 5.60 -11.40 3.92
CA LEU A 48 4.85 -12.58 3.46
C LEU A 48 4.66 -12.55 1.94
N ALA A 49 4.30 -11.40 1.38
CA ALA A 49 4.09 -11.24 -0.06
C ALA A 49 5.38 -11.42 -0.87
N VAL A 50 6.53 -10.95 -0.37
CA VAL A 50 7.81 -11.15 -1.08
C VAL A 50 8.49 -12.49 -0.75
N GLY A 51 7.91 -13.30 0.16
CA GLY A 51 8.40 -14.64 0.49
C GLY A 51 9.56 -14.68 1.47
N LEU A 52 9.85 -13.59 2.19
CA LEU A 52 10.86 -13.56 3.25
C LEU A 52 10.43 -14.31 4.51
N THR A 53 9.14 -14.51 4.70
CA THR A 53 8.58 -15.33 5.78
C THR A 53 7.37 -16.11 5.29
N ALA A 54 7.07 -17.24 5.95
CA ALA A 54 5.91 -18.06 5.64
C ALA A 54 4.70 -17.69 6.54
N PRO A 55 3.46 -17.81 6.05
CA PRO A 55 2.27 -17.59 6.86
C PRO A 55 2.14 -18.65 7.98
N SER A 56 1.47 -18.27 9.07
CA SER A 56 1.06 -19.20 10.14
C SER A 56 -0.31 -19.81 9.85
N THR A 57 -1.20 -19.06 9.20
CA THR A 57 -2.52 -19.49 8.74
C THR A 57 -2.85 -18.81 7.42
N GLY A 58 -3.83 -19.36 6.69
CA GLY A 58 -4.28 -18.81 5.42
C GLY A 58 -3.25 -18.94 4.30
N THR A 59 -3.48 -18.21 3.23
CA THR A 59 -2.65 -18.25 2.02
C THR A 59 -2.35 -16.84 1.50
N VAL A 60 -1.23 -16.72 0.79
CA VAL A 60 -0.89 -15.54 0.02
C VAL A 60 -0.30 -15.98 -1.33
N THR A 61 -0.75 -15.34 -2.41
CA THR A 61 -0.20 -15.48 -3.76
C THR A 61 0.19 -14.13 -4.32
N VAL A 62 1.09 -14.11 -5.28
CA VAL A 62 1.60 -12.89 -5.91
C VAL A 62 1.66 -13.06 -7.44
N LEU A 63 1.53 -11.96 -8.16
CA LEU A 63 1.56 -11.95 -9.64
C LEU A 63 0.62 -13.01 -10.25
N GLY A 64 -0.62 -13.05 -9.78
CA GLY A 64 -1.60 -14.10 -10.03
C GLY A 64 -1.45 -15.22 -9.00
N ASP A 65 -1.36 -16.48 -9.46
CA ASP A 65 -1.30 -17.65 -8.57
C ASP A 65 0.12 -18.08 -8.18
N THR A 66 1.10 -17.16 -8.30
CA THR A 66 2.50 -17.46 -8.03
C THR A 66 2.76 -17.51 -6.52
N ARG A 67 3.45 -18.54 -6.07
CA ARG A 67 3.85 -18.67 -4.66
C ARG A 67 4.95 -17.65 -4.33
N PRO A 68 4.83 -16.86 -3.24
CA PRO A 68 5.89 -16.00 -2.74
C PRO A 68 7.21 -16.76 -2.52
N GLY A 69 8.34 -16.12 -2.85
CA GLY A 69 9.68 -16.73 -2.72
C GLY A 69 10.01 -17.78 -3.78
N SER A 70 9.08 -18.12 -4.68
CA SER A 70 9.40 -18.96 -5.85
C SER A 70 10.28 -18.18 -6.83
N ARG A 71 10.97 -18.90 -7.72
CA ARG A 71 11.83 -18.28 -8.74
C ARG A 71 11.06 -17.28 -9.61
N THR A 72 9.86 -17.63 -10.02
CA THR A 72 8.98 -16.76 -10.81
C THR A 72 8.61 -15.49 -10.05
N ALA A 73 8.28 -15.60 -8.75
CA ALA A 73 8.01 -14.43 -7.91
C ALA A 73 9.25 -13.56 -7.74
N LEU A 74 10.42 -14.18 -7.50
CA LEU A 74 11.69 -13.46 -7.33
C LEU A 74 12.11 -12.73 -8.61
N ASP A 75 11.84 -13.28 -9.78
CA ASP A 75 12.14 -12.64 -11.06
C ASP A 75 11.20 -11.43 -11.33
N GLY A 76 9.96 -11.48 -10.85
CA GLY A 76 8.94 -10.45 -11.12
C GLY A 76 8.74 -9.41 -10.01
N ILE A 77 9.33 -9.60 -8.82
CA ILE A 77 9.15 -8.70 -7.67
C ILE A 77 10.47 -8.06 -7.29
N ALA A 78 10.49 -6.74 -7.09
CA ALA A 78 11.58 -6.05 -6.42
C ALA A 78 11.10 -5.51 -5.07
N PHE A 79 11.95 -5.62 -4.05
CA PHE A 79 11.65 -5.20 -2.69
C PHE A 79 12.72 -4.25 -2.17
N VAL A 80 12.29 -3.10 -1.66
CA VAL A 80 13.13 -2.16 -0.91
C VAL A 80 12.63 -2.14 0.52
N ALA A 81 13.42 -2.69 1.42
CA ALA A 81 13.11 -2.73 2.85
C ALA A 81 13.39 -1.39 3.53
N GLN A 82 12.74 -1.14 4.66
CA GLN A 82 12.83 0.10 5.44
C GLN A 82 14.27 0.52 5.76
N ASP A 83 15.12 -0.43 6.15
CA ASP A 83 16.52 -0.14 6.54
C ASP A 83 17.47 0.05 5.34
N THR A 84 16.94 -0.03 4.11
CA THR A 84 17.72 0.07 2.87
C THR A 84 19.02 -0.74 2.97
N PRO A 85 18.97 -2.08 3.03
CA PRO A 85 20.12 -2.93 3.37
C PRO A 85 21.13 -3.01 2.21
N LEU A 86 21.92 -1.96 2.05
CA LEU A 86 23.03 -1.90 1.10
C LEU A 86 24.31 -2.44 1.72
N TYR A 87 25.14 -3.10 0.92
CA TYR A 87 26.50 -3.51 1.32
C TYR A 87 27.41 -2.30 1.42
N LYS A 88 27.45 -1.66 2.59
CA LYS A 88 28.11 -0.37 2.83
C LYS A 88 29.59 -0.31 2.44
N ASN A 89 30.28 -1.45 2.41
CA ASN A 89 31.70 -1.56 2.06
C ASN A 89 31.96 -1.73 0.56
N LEU A 90 30.94 -2.08 -0.22
CA LEU A 90 31.06 -2.23 -1.67
C LEU A 90 31.01 -0.87 -2.37
N SER A 91 31.73 -0.73 -3.49
CA SER A 91 31.54 0.37 -4.41
C SER A 91 30.21 0.23 -5.17
N ILE A 92 29.75 1.33 -5.75
CA ILE A 92 28.53 1.30 -6.58
C ILE A 92 28.72 0.34 -7.77
N ALA A 93 29.91 0.34 -8.40
CA ALA A 93 30.22 -0.60 -9.48
C ALA A 93 30.13 -2.05 -9.02
N ASP A 94 30.69 -2.38 -7.84
CA ASP A 94 30.59 -3.73 -7.27
C ASP A 94 29.16 -4.12 -6.98
N MET A 95 28.33 -3.18 -6.50
CA MET A 95 26.91 -3.44 -6.24
C MET A 95 26.10 -3.68 -7.53
N LEU A 96 26.37 -2.92 -8.59
CA LEU A 96 25.77 -3.17 -9.90
C LEU A 96 26.15 -4.56 -10.42
N HIS A 97 27.43 -4.90 -10.34
CA HIS A 97 27.95 -6.22 -10.74
C HIS A 97 27.31 -7.36 -9.92
N LEU A 98 27.25 -7.21 -8.59
CA LEU A 98 26.61 -8.17 -7.71
C LEU A 98 25.13 -8.36 -8.05
N THR A 99 24.38 -7.25 -8.18
CA THR A 99 22.95 -7.30 -8.47
C THR A 99 22.70 -7.97 -9.82
N ARG A 100 23.49 -7.65 -10.85
CA ARG A 100 23.40 -8.28 -12.15
C ARG A 100 23.62 -9.79 -12.09
N ASN A 101 24.61 -10.24 -11.32
CA ASN A 101 24.94 -11.66 -11.21
C ASN A 101 23.91 -12.47 -10.38
N LEU A 102 23.22 -11.81 -9.46
CA LEU A 102 22.19 -12.45 -8.62
C LEU A 102 20.80 -12.50 -9.28
N ASN A 103 20.57 -11.72 -10.34
CA ASN A 103 19.27 -11.60 -10.95
C ASN A 103 19.34 -12.04 -12.43
N ARG A 104 18.28 -12.70 -12.87
CA ARG A 104 18.16 -13.15 -14.27
C ARG A 104 18.05 -11.98 -15.25
N TYR A 105 17.34 -10.94 -14.83
CA TYR A 105 17.15 -9.71 -15.58
C TYR A 105 17.72 -8.54 -14.81
N PHE A 106 18.59 -7.79 -15.44
CA PHE A 106 19.15 -6.56 -14.89
C PHE A 106 19.56 -5.63 -16.02
N ASP A 107 18.90 -4.50 -16.11
CA ASP A 107 19.20 -3.44 -17.08
C ASP A 107 20.31 -2.54 -16.53
N GLN A 108 21.55 -2.89 -16.89
CA GLN A 108 22.72 -2.16 -16.45
C GLN A 108 22.76 -0.75 -17.06
N GLY A 109 22.31 -0.59 -18.32
CA GLY A 109 22.27 0.72 -18.99
C GLY A 109 21.36 1.71 -18.25
N TYR A 110 20.16 1.25 -17.86
CA TYR A 110 19.25 2.04 -17.02
C TYR A 110 19.90 2.43 -15.69
N ALA A 111 20.52 1.47 -14.98
CA ALA A 111 21.12 1.73 -13.68
C ALA A 111 22.26 2.74 -13.77
N GLU A 112 23.14 2.61 -14.76
CA GLU A 112 24.27 3.52 -14.98
C GLU A 112 23.82 4.92 -15.38
N ALA A 113 22.84 5.03 -16.29
CA ALA A 113 22.25 6.31 -16.70
C ALA A 113 21.63 7.03 -15.48
N ARG A 114 20.83 6.31 -14.70
CA ARG A 114 20.16 6.87 -13.52
C ARG A 114 21.14 7.33 -12.45
N LEU A 115 22.18 6.56 -12.16
CA LEU A 115 23.23 6.94 -11.22
C LEU A 115 24.04 8.15 -11.72
N GLY A 116 24.23 8.29 -13.03
CA GLY A 116 24.81 9.45 -13.65
C GLY A 116 23.98 10.72 -13.43
N GLU A 117 22.66 10.66 -13.64
CA GLU A 117 21.70 11.75 -13.37
C GLU A 117 21.72 12.18 -11.91
N LEU A 118 21.84 11.22 -10.98
CA LEU A 118 21.90 11.45 -9.54
C LEU A 118 23.29 11.97 -9.08
N GLY A 119 24.27 12.07 -9.98
CA GLY A 119 25.64 12.46 -9.64
C GLY A 119 26.32 11.51 -8.67
N ILE A 120 25.98 10.21 -8.71
CA ILE A 120 26.56 9.17 -7.83
C ILE A 120 27.70 8.47 -8.57
N PRO A 121 28.98 8.74 -8.22
CA PRO A 121 30.11 8.12 -8.91
C PRO A 121 30.18 6.60 -8.63
N SER A 122 30.43 5.82 -9.68
CA SER A 122 30.52 4.35 -9.59
C SER A 122 31.60 3.82 -8.64
N THR A 123 32.67 4.60 -8.44
CA THR A 123 33.77 4.26 -7.54
C THR A 123 33.49 4.53 -6.07
N ARG A 124 32.42 5.29 -5.75
CA ARG A 124 32.08 5.62 -4.36
C ARG A 124 31.52 4.41 -3.63
N LYS A 125 31.88 4.25 -2.36
CA LYS A 125 31.30 3.19 -1.50
C LYS A 125 29.89 3.58 -1.07
N ALA A 126 28.96 2.60 -1.06
CA ALA A 126 27.57 2.82 -0.68
C ALA A 126 27.41 3.43 0.73
N GLY A 127 28.25 3.02 1.68
CA GLY A 127 28.23 3.58 3.05
C GLY A 127 28.73 5.02 3.17
N LYS A 128 29.24 5.63 2.10
CA LYS A 128 29.65 7.05 2.04
C LYS A 128 28.60 7.95 1.36
N LEU A 129 27.49 7.38 0.95
CA LEU A 129 26.34 8.11 0.40
C LEU A 129 25.50 8.70 1.54
N SER A 130 24.82 9.85 1.27
CA SER A 130 23.78 10.34 2.17
C SER A 130 22.59 9.36 2.24
N GLY A 131 21.73 9.48 3.24
CA GLY A 131 20.52 8.64 3.35
C GLY A 131 19.66 8.70 2.08
N GLY A 132 19.43 9.88 1.53
CA GLY A 132 18.71 10.07 0.28
C GLY A 132 19.39 9.39 -0.92
N GLN A 133 20.71 9.51 -1.02
CA GLN A 133 21.47 8.83 -2.08
C GLN A 133 21.44 7.29 -1.91
N GLN A 134 21.45 6.78 -0.68
CA GLN A 134 21.31 5.33 -0.42
C GLN A 134 19.92 4.84 -0.85
N ALA A 135 18.86 5.57 -0.53
CA ALA A 135 17.50 5.23 -0.94
C ALA A 135 17.36 5.27 -2.48
N GLN A 136 17.91 6.27 -3.15
CA GLN A 136 17.92 6.37 -4.61
C GLN A 136 18.73 5.22 -5.25
N LEU A 137 19.87 4.84 -4.67
CA LEU A 137 20.64 3.68 -5.13
C LEU A 137 19.81 2.38 -5.00
N ALA A 138 19.18 2.14 -3.84
CA ALA A 138 18.36 0.96 -3.63
C ALA A 138 17.18 0.89 -4.62
N LEU A 139 16.51 2.03 -4.85
CA LEU A 139 15.44 2.12 -5.83
C LEU A 139 15.94 1.87 -7.25
N THR A 140 17.09 2.44 -7.63
CA THR A 140 17.72 2.20 -8.94
C THR A 140 18.04 0.73 -9.16
N LEU A 141 18.63 0.06 -8.16
CA LEU A 141 18.92 -1.37 -8.23
C LEU A 141 17.65 -2.22 -8.35
N ALA A 142 16.58 -1.83 -7.65
CA ALA A 142 15.29 -2.49 -7.71
C ALA A 142 14.63 -2.34 -9.10
N LEU A 143 14.58 -1.12 -9.63
CA LEU A 143 13.98 -0.82 -10.94
C LEU A 143 14.78 -1.39 -12.12
N ALA A 144 16.13 -1.42 -12.01
CA ALA A 144 16.98 -2.05 -13.04
C ALA A 144 16.69 -3.55 -13.25
N ARG A 145 16.01 -4.21 -12.33
CA ARG A 145 15.52 -5.59 -12.48
C ARG A 145 14.27 -5.69 -13.36
N ARG A 146 13.69 -4.55 -13.77
CA ARG A 146 12.44 -4.48 -14.55
C ARG A 146 11.33 -5.31 -13.91
N PRO A 147 11.00 -5.06 -12.63
CA PRO A 147 9.99 -5.83 -11.93
C PRO A 147 8.57 -5.51 -12.44
N ARG A 148 7.65 -6.47 -12.30
CA ARG A 148 6.22 -6.25 -12.49
C ARG A 148 5.57 -5.66 -11.24
N LEU A 149 6.13 -5.99 -10.06
CA LEU A 149 5.68 -5.48 -8.76
C LEU A 149 6.87 -4.92 -8.00
N LEU A 150 6.81 -3.63 -7.65
CA LEU A 150 7.74 -2.95 -6.77
C LEU A 150 7.11 -2.83 -5.37
N VAL A 151 7.75 -3.40 -4.38
CA VAL A 151 7.31 -3.34 -2.98
C VAL A 151 8.28 -2.46 -2.20
N LEU A 152 7.75 -1.44 -1.54
CA LEU A 152 8.50 -0.42 -0.82
C LEU A 152 8.02 -0.35 0.63
N ASP A 153 8.86 -0.72 1.59
CA ASP A 153 8.50 -0.71 3.01
C ASP A 153 9.07 0.54 3.70
N GLU A 154 8.22 1.52 3.94
CA GLU A 154 8.55 2.83 4.54
C GLU A 154 9.83 3.49 3.98
N PRO A 155 9.99 3.54 2.64
CA PRO A 155 11.27 3.90 2.00
C PRO A 155 11.68 5.35 2.22
N MET A 156 10.74 6.20 2.65
CA MET A 156 10.96 7.64 2.84
C MET A 156 11.07 8.06 4.30
N SER A 157 11.00 7.13 5.26
CA SER A 157 10.92 7.42 6.69
C SER A 157 12.13 8.23 7.22
N SER A 158 13.30 8.07 6.63
CA SER A 158 14.55 8.74 7.02
C SER A 158 15.01 9.84 6.05
N LEU A 159 14.19 10.19 5.05
CA LEU A 159 14.53 11.17 4.02
C LEU A 159 14.08 12.58 4.40
N ASP A 160 14.87 13.57 4.03
CA ASP A 160 14.41 14.97 4.05
C ASP A 160 13.35 15.24 2.97
N PRO A 161 12.63 16.37 3.03
CA PRO A 161 11.53 16.66 2.11
C PRO A 161 11.92 16.65 0.63
N LEU A 162 13.12 17.14 0.27
CA LEU A 162 13.59 17.16 -1.11
C LEU A 162 13.89 15.73 -1.59
N ALA A 163 14.62 14.95 -0.80
CA ALA A 163 14.92 13.56 -1.12
C ALA A 163 13.66 12.70 -1.26
N ARG A 164 12.60 12.96 -0.46
CA ARG A 164 11.28 12.31 -0.60
C ARG A 164 10.64 12.64 -1.94
N HIS A 165 10.62 13.92 -2.30
CA HIS A 165 10.07 14.37 -3.57
C HIS A 165 10.77 13.69 -4.75
N ASP A 166 12.10 13.68 -4.76
CA ASP A 166 12.90 13.08 -5.83
C ASP A 166 12.73 11.55 -5.88
N PHE A 167 12.58 10.89 -4.72
CA PHE A 167 12.29 9.47 -4.63
C PHE A 167 10.93 9.15 -5.28
N MET A 168 9.89 9.89 -4.91
CA MET A 168 8.55 9.69 -5.47
C MET A 168 8.50 10.01 -6.97
N ALA A 169 9.18 11.07 -7.42
CA ALA A 169 9.28 11.37 -8.85
C ALA A 169 9.88 10.19 -9.63
N THR A 170 10.92 9.53 -9.09
CA THR A 170 11.50 8.32 -9.70
C THR A 170 10.52 7.16 -9.77
N VAL A 171 9.77 6.93 -8.69
CA VAL A 171 8.72 5.88 -8.66
C VAL A 171 7.65 6.16 -9.70
N MET A 172 7.16 7.41 -9.78
CA MET A 172 6.13 7.80 -10.74
C MET A 172 6.59 7.68 -12.19
N THR A 173 7.85 8.03 -12.47
CA THR A 173 8.45 7.82 -13.81
C THR A 173 8.46 6.34 -14.18
N ALA A 174 8.87 5.46 -13.26
CA ALA A 174 8.88 4.02 -13.52
C ALA A 174 7.47 3.44 -13.76
N ILE A 175 6.45 3.96 -13.07
CA ILE A 175 5.05 3.58 -13.32
C ILE A 175 4.61 4.01 -14.72
N ALA A 176 4.91 5.26 -15.10
CA ALA A 176 4.50 5.81 -16.39
C ALA A 176 5.19 5.10 -17.58
N ASP A 177 6.49 4.80 -17.46
CA ASP A 177 7.30 4.25 -18.55
C ASP A 177 7.19 2.73 -18.66
N ASP A 178 7.17 2.03 -17.53
CA ASP A 178 7.27 0.56 -17.47
C ASP A 178 5.96 -0.12 -17.04
N GLY A 179 4.94 0.63 -16.59
CA GLY A 179 3.65 0.08 -16.12
C GLY A 179 3.79 -0.81 -14.87
N VAL A 180 4.79 -0.55 -14.02
CA VAL A 180 5.04 -1.33 -12.81
C VAL A 180 3.97 -1.10 -11.77
N SER A 181 3.41 -2.17 -11.19
CA SER A 181 2.54 -2.06 -10.01
C SER A 181 3.40 -1.74 -8.78
N VAL A 182 2.92 -0.83 -7.94
CA VAL A 182 3.67 -0.41 -6.74
C VAL A 182 2.86 -0.62 -5.48
N VAL A 183 3.45 -1.24 -4.47
CA VAL A 183 2.90 -1.26 -3.11
C VAL A 183 3.85 -0.51 -2.20
N LEU A 184 3.38 0.61 -1.68
CA LEU A 184 4.16 1.51 -0.84
C LEU A 184 3.57 1.58 0.56
N SER A 185 4.32 1.15 1.58
CA SER A 185 3.90 1.33 2.97
C SER A 185 4.35 2.68 3.50
N SER A 186 3.45 3.36 4.24
CA SER A 186 3.78 4.55 5.01
C SER A 186 2.88 4.66 6.25
N HIS A 187 3.36 5.38 7.25
CA HIS A 187 2.54 5.85 8.36
C HIS A 187 2.13 7.33 8.19
N VAL A 188 2.59 8.00 7.12
CA VAL A 188 2.27 9.38 6.77
C VAL A 188 1.38 9.39 5.53
N LEU A 189 0.08 9.55 5.73
CA LEU A 189 -0.91 9.49 4.66
C LEU A 189 -0.71 10.56 3.58
N ALA A 190 -0.40 11.80 4.00
CA ALA A 190 -0.23 12.93 3.09
C ALA A 190 0.85 12.73 1.99
N GLU A 191 1.80 11.82 2.21
CA GLU A 191 2.81 11.46 1.21
C GLU A 191 2.24 10.60 0.08
N LEU A 192 1.20 9.81 0.38
CA LEU A 192 0.62 8.82 -0.53
C LEU A 192 -0.66 9.31 -1.23
N GLU A 193 -1.40 10.21 -0.60
CA GLU A 193 -2.70 10.70 -1.07
C GLU A 193 -2.67 11.29 -2.49
N ARG A 194 -1.51 11.80 -2.91
CA ARG A 194 -1.35 12.42 -4.23
C ARG A 194 -1.00 11.45 -5.35
N VAL A 195 -0.59 10.24 -4.99
CA VAL A 195 0.00 9.29 -5.95
C VAL A 195 -0.68 7.94 -5.97
N ALA A 196 -1.33 7.56 -4.87
CA ALA A 196 -2.00 6.28 -4.75
C ALA A 196 -3.40 6.33 -5.35
N ASP A 197 -3.72 5.34 -6.16
CA ASP A 197 -5.05 5.11 -6.71
C ASP A 197 -5.77 3.93 -6.02
N TYR A 198 -5.04 3.11 -5.25
CA TYR A 198 -5.59 2.03 -4.44
C TYR A 198 -5.12 2.16 -2.98
N PHE A 199 -6.02 1.93 -2.06
CA PHE A 199 -5.79 2.14 -0.63
C PHE A 199 -6.02 0.86 0.17
N VAL A 200 -5.11 0.55 1.10
CA VAL A 200 -5.24 -0.54 2.07
C VAL A 200 -4.91 0.00 3.46
N LEU A 201 -5.89 -0.02 4.35
CA LEU A 201 -5.71 0.34 5.75
C LEU A 201 -5.56 -0.90 6.62
N LEU A 202 -4.44 -0.99 7.30
CA LEU A 202 -4.13 -2.05 8.26
C LEU A 202 -4.14 -1.50 9.68
N SER A 203 -4.83 -2.16 10.59
CA SER A 203 -4.82 -1.84 12.02
C SER A 203 -4.93 -3.11 12.85
N SER A 204 -4.14 -3.19 13.93
CA SER A 204 -4.15 -4.32 14.87
C SER A 204 -4.03 -5.69 14.20
N GLY A 205 -3.23 -5.76 13.14
CA GLY A 205 -3.00 -6.99 12.39
C GLY A 205 -4.12 -7.42 11.45
N SER A 206 -5.12 -6.57 11.19
CA SER A 206 -6.25 -6.87 10.30
C SER A 206 -6.47 -5.77 9.29
N VAL A 207 -6.96 -6.13 8.10
CA VAL A 207 -7.35 -5.18 7.06
C VAL A 207 -8.67 -4.52 7.48
N GLN A 208 -8.67 -3.20 7.60
CA GLN A 208 -9.86 -2.42 7.95
C GLN A 208 -10.63 -1.99 6.70
N VAL A 209 -9.92 -1.49 5.70
CA VAL A 209 -10.46 -1.00 4.42
C VAL A 209 -9.48 -1.36 3.32
N ALA A 210 -9.98 -1.76 2.16
CA ALA A 210 -9.21 -1.92 0.93
C ALA A 210 -10.10 -1.62 -0.29
N GLY A 211 -9.57 -0.86 -1.25
CA GLY A 211 -10.29 -0.50 -2.48
C GLY A 211 -9.64 0.63 -3.26
N GLU A 212 -10.18 0.92 -4.43
CA GLU A 212 -9.81 2.11 -5.20
C GLU A 212 -10.16 3.37 -4.41
N VAL A 213 -9.27 4.36 -4.43
CA VAL A 213 -9.41 5.59 -3.62
C VAL A 213 -10.69 6.30 -3.99
N ASP A 214 -10.97 6.49 -5.28
CA ASP A 214 -12.17 7.19 -5.75
C ASP A 214 -13.45 6.47 -5.32
N ASP A 215 -13.50 5.14 -5.39
CA ASP A 215 -14.64 4.34 -4.95
C ASP A 215 -14.84 4.43 -3.43
N LEU A 216 -13.75 4.39 -2.67
CA LEU A 216 -13.81 4.54 -1.23
C LEU A 216 -14.34 5.93 -0.83
N LEU A 217 -13.88 6.99 -1.48
CA LEU A 217 -14.36 8.35 -1.22
C LEU A 217 -15.80 8.54 -1.68
N ALA A 218 -16.19 7.98 -2.83
CA ALA A 218 -17.56 8.07 -3.35
C ALA A 218 -18.59 7.35 -2.48
N CYS A 219 -18.19 6.24 -1.82
CA CYS A 219 -19.10 5.48 -0.95
C CYS A 219 -19.08 5.92 0.52
N HIS A 220 -18.42 7.02 0.87
CA HIS A 220 -18.44 7.59 2.21
C HIS A 220 -18.83 9.07 2.19
N ARG A 221 -19.46 9.54 3.26
CA ARG A 221 -19.83 10.96 3.46
C ARG A 221 -19.71 11.33 4.91
N VAL A 222 -19.46 12.60 5.17
CA VAL A 222 -19.57 13.20 6.51
C VAL A 222 -20.91 13.93 6.58
N LEU A 223 -21.77 13.52 7.51
CA LEU A 223 -22.99 14.22 7.84
C LEU A 223 -22.76 15.13 9.04
N THR A 224 -23.13 16.39 8.92
CA THR A 224 -23.05 17.38 10.03
C THR A 224 -24.47 17.83 10.39
N GLY A 225 -24.82 17.74 11.67
CA GLY A 225 -26.17 18.10 12.13
C GLY A 225 -26.25 18.27 13.65
N PRO A 226 -27.46 18.44 14.21
CA PRO A 226 -27.67 18.67 15.63
C PRO A 226 -27.19 17.50 16.50
N ALA A 227 -26.40 17.78 17.55
CA ALA A 227 -25.90 16.77 18.46
C ALA A 227 -27.00 15.96 19.16
N SER A 228 -28.16 16.60 19.43
CA SER A 228 -29.34 15.98 20.07
C SER A 228 -30.01 14.90 19.19
N GLU A 229 -29.78 14.92 17.86
CA GLU A 229 -30.39 13.98 16.94
C GLU A 229 -29.41 12.89 16.46
N ALA A 230 -28.14 12.94 16.89
CA ALA A 230 -27.09 12.09 16.40
C ALA A 230 -27.39 10.58 16.57
N ASP A 231 -27.92 10.16 17.72
CA ASP A 231 -28.25 8.74 17.97
C ASP A 231 -29.36 8.26 17.06
N ARG A 232 -30.44 9.03 16.94
CA ARG A 232 -31.57 8.70 16.09
C ARG A 232 -31.19 8.67 14.61
N CYS A 233 -30.22 9.48 14.18
CA CYS A 233 -29.66 9.47 12.85
C CYS A 233 -28.77 8.24 12.66
N ALA A 234 -27.90 7.92 13.63
CA ALA A 234 -26.98 6.81 13.60
C ALA A 234 -27.70 5.45 13.52
N ASP A 235 -28.83 5.25 14.20
CA ASP A 235 -29.62 4.03 14.20
C ASP A 235 -30.16 3.64 12.79
N ARG A 236 -30.22 4.59 11.87
CA ARG A 236 -30.77 4.42 10.52
C ARG A 236 -29.71 4.35 9.42
N LEU A 237 -28.46 4.64 9.76
CA LEU A 237 -27.36 4.78 8.81
C LEU A 237 -26.23 3.81 9.13
N ARG A 238 -25.41 3.52 8.15
CA ARG A 238 -24.18 2.74 8.36
C ARG A 238 -23.07 3.67 8.83
N VAL A 239 -23.07 4.00 10.12
CA VAL A 239 -22.10 4.91 10.70
C VAL A 239 -20.78 4.17 10.92
N VAL A 240 -19.70 4.75 10.41
CA VAL A 240 -18.32 4.29 10.66
C VAL A 240 -17.79 4.91 11.94
N HIS A 241 -17.97 6.23 12.12
CA HIS A 241 -17.50 6.95 13.30
C HIS A 241 -18.41 8.14 13.61
N THR A 242 -18.59 8.42 14.91
CA THR A 242 -19.35 9.57 15.40
C THR A 242 -18.44 10.48 16.23
N ARG A 243 -18.37 11.76 15.84
CA ARG A 243 -17.74 12.81 16.64
C ARG A 243 -18.80 13.79 17.10
N ARG A 244 -18.94 13.97 18.42
CA ARG A 244 -19.92 14.89 19.02
C ARG A 244 -19.24 16.10 19.61
N GLY A 245 -19.77 17.27 19.32
CA GLY A 245 -19.53 18.52 20.02
C GLY A 245 -20.73 18.86 20.89
N GLU A 246 -20.73 20.06 21.49
CA GLU A 246 -21.82 20.53 22.34
C GLU A 246 -23.13 20.77 21.54
N ALA A 247 -23.03 21.41 20.38
CA ALA A 247 -24.18 21.77 19.55
C ALA A 247 -24.33 20.89 18.29
N GLN A 248 -23.22 20.40 17.74
CA GLN A 248 -23.17 19.69 16.48
C GLN A 248 -22.53 18.31 16.63
N ALA A 249 -22.97 17.36 15.80
CA ALA A 249 -22.35 16.06 15.61
C ALA A 249 -21.93 15.88 14.14
N HIS A 250 -20.84 15.15 13.98
CA HIS A 250 -20.34 14.71 12.67
C HIS A 250 -20.37 13.18 12.62
N LEU A 251 -21.10 12.64 11.66
CA LEU A 251 -21.23 11.21 11.43
C LEU A 251 -20.49 10.88 10.12
N LEU A 252 -19.40 10.13 10.16
CA LEU A 252 -18.86 9.53 8.96
C LEU A 252 -19.69 8.28 8.67
N ILE A 253 -20.38 8.30 7.55
CA ILE A 253 -21.26 7.21 7.12
C ILE A 253 -20.72 6.54 5.87
N ARG A 254 -21.06 5.26 5.70
CA ARG A 254 -20.87 4.53 4.46
C ARG A 254 -22.20 4.42 3.71
N THR A 255 -22.18 4.81 2.45
CA THR A 255 -23.33 4.74 1.54
C THR A 255 -23.20 3.56 0.58
N ASN A 256 -24.28 3.13 -0.04
CA ASN A 256 -24.26 2.05 -1.07
C ASN A 256 -24.08 2.58 -2.49
N GLY A 257 -23.35 3.69 -2.68
CA GLY A 257 -23.14 4.30 -4.01
C GLY A 257 -24.37 5.05 -4.55
N SER A 258 -25.55 4.91 -3.94
CA SER A 258 -26.73 5.71 -4.20
C SER A 258 -26.75 6.89 -3.24
N ALA A 259 -27.36 7.99 -3.65
CA ALA A 259 -27.60 9.12 -2.76
C ALA A 259 -28.58 8.69 -1.67
N ASP A 260 -28.06 8.08 -0.58
CA ASP A 260 -28.87 7.90 0.61
C ASP A 260 -29.43 9.28 1.00
N PRO A 261 -30.75 9.39 1.28
CA PRO A 261 -31.34 10.67 1.59
C PRO A 261 -30.70 11.27 2.83
N VAL A 262 -30.20 12.50 2.70
CA VAL A 262 -29.68 13.25 3.83
C VAL A 262 -30.84 13.55 4.78
N PRO A 263 -30.75 13.19 6.08
CA PRO A 263 -31.80 13.48 7.02
C PRO A 263 -32.10 14.99 7.12
N GLN A 264 -33.34 15.36 7.39
CA GLN A 264 -33.72 16.75 7.51
C GLN A 264 -32.93 17.42 8.66
N GLY A 265 -32.37 18.59 8.38
CA GLY A 265 -31.51 19.32 9.34
C GLY A 265 -30.04 18.85 9.37
N TRP A 266 -29.66 17.93 8.48
CA TRP A 266 -28.27 17.50 8.32
C TRP A 266 -27.72 17.95 6.97
N GLU A 267 -26.43 18.23 6.93
CA GLU A 267 -25.67 18.58 5.73
C GLU A 267 -24.67 17.45 5.42
N ALA A 268 -24.56 17.11 4.15
CA ALA A 268 -23.63 16.08 3.69
C ALA A 268 -22.43 16.72 2.99
N HIS A 269 -21.23 16.31 3.41
CA HIS A 269 -19.97 16.75 2.84
C HIS A 269 -19.17 15.55 2.29
N PRO A 270 -18.35 15.74 1.24
CA PRO A 270 -17.42 14.73 0.81
C PRO A 270 -16.42 14.43 1.94
N VAL A 271 -15.93 13.19 1.98
CA VAL A 271 -14.91 12.76 2.93
C VAL A 271 -13.53 12.86 2.28
N THR A 272 -12.52 13.23 3.06
CA THR A 272 -11.12 13.13 2.67
C THR A 272 -10.55 11.75 3.05
N LEU A 273 -9.48 11.33 2.38
CA LEU A 273 -8.82 10.06 2.70
C LEU A 273 -8.26 10.05 4.13
N GLU A 274 -7.84 11.23 4.64
CA GLU A 274 -7.41 11.39 6.03
C GLU A 274 -8.55 11.17 7.02
N GLU A 275 -9.72 11.79 6.79
CA GLU A 275 -10.90 11.62 7.65
C GLU A 275 -11.38 10.18 7.66
N LEU A 276 -11.40 9.52 6.49
CA LEU A 276 -11.74 8.12 6.35
C LEU A 276 -10.77 7.24 7.13
N THR A 277 -9.46 7.46 6.96
CA THR A 277 -8.41 6.72 7.67
C THR A 277 -8.55 6.86 9.19
N LEU A 278 -8.70 8.09 9.68
CA LEU A 278 -8.84 8.35 11.11
C LEU A 278 -10.11 7.71 11.71
N ALA A 279 -11.20 7.71 10.97
CA ALA A 279 -12.46 7.09 11.40
C ALA A 279 -12.31 5.58 11.59
N TYR A 280 -11.77 4.88 10.60
CA TYR A 280 -11.58 3.43 10.69
C TYR A 280 -10.50 3.00 11.69
N LEU A 281 -9.51 3.85 11.96
CA LEU A 281 -8.52 3.60 13.02
C LEU A 281 -9.11 3.73 14.42
N ARG A 282 -10.10 4.61 14.60
CA ARG A 282 -10.80 4.80 15.88
C ARG A 282 -11.85 3.75 16.16
N GLU A 283 -12.44 3.19 15.09
CA GLU A 283 -13.52 2.21 15.17
C GLU A 283 -13.16 0.91 14.39
N PRO A 284 -12.27 0.08 14.95
CA PRO A 284 -11.86 -1.16 14.27
C PRO A 284 -13.03 -2.14 13.99
N GLY A 285 -14.13 -2.02 14.74
CA GLY A 285 -15.37 -2.79 14.52
C GLY A 285 -16.10 -2.41 13.24
N ALA A 286 -15.86 -1.21 12.70
CA ALA A 286 -16.48 -0.75 11.45
C ALA A 286 -16.01 -1.54 10.22
N SER A 287 -14.88 -2.26 10.30
CA SER A 287 -14.41 -3.16 9.24
C SER A 287 -15.36 -4.35 8.97
N SER A 288 -16.22 -4.68 9.92
CA SER A 288 -17.27 -5.70 9.75
C SER A 288 -18.43 -5.24 8.87
N LEU A 289 -18.52 -3.96 8.55
CA LEU A 289 -19.48 -3.46 7.56
C LEU A 289 -19.16 -4.12 6.21
N PRO A 290 -20.20 -4.56 5.44
CA PRO A 290 -19.99 -5.26 4.18
C PRO A 290 -19.06 -4.43 3.28
N GLY A 291 -17.91 -5.05 2.94
CA GLY A 291 -16.88 -4.47 2.08
C GLY A 291 -17.42 -4.12 0.69
N PRO A 292 -16.67 -3.40 -0.14
CA PRO A 292 -17.03 -3.23 -1.54
C PRO A 292 -17.26 -4.63 -2.14
N VAL A 293 -18.34 -4.76 -2.90
CA VAL A 293 -18.71 -6.03 -3.56
C VAL A 293 -17.54 -6.41 -4.46
N ARG A 294 -16.91 -7.56 -4.21
CA ARG A 294 -15.90 -8.11 -5.14
C ARG A 294 -16.51 -8.09 -6.54
N ALA A 295 -15.80 -7.50 -7.50
CA ALA A 295 -16.14 -7.67 -8.89
C ALA A 295 -16.21 -9.18 -9.14
N ARG A 296 -17.41 -9.71 -9.41
CA ARG A 296 -17.57 -11.10 -9.79
C ARG A 296 -16.76 -11.28 -11.07
N HIS A 297 -15.76 -12.17 -11.05
CA HIS A 297 -15.23 -12.73 -12.28
C HIS A 297 -16.43 -13.23 -13.08
N THR A 298 -16.78 -12.55 -14.15
CA THR A 298 -17.59 -13.11 -15.22
C THR A 298 -16.72 -14.20 -15.84
N GLU A 299 -16.97 -15.44 -15.46
CA GLU A 299 -16.47 -16.58 -16.25
C GLU A 299 -16.86 -16.34 -17.72
N PRO A 300 -15.93 -16.51 -18.66
CA PRO A 300 -16.28 -16.44 -20.08
C PRO A 300 -17.35 -17.51 -20.33
N MET A 301 -18.52 -17.09 -20.82
CA MET A 301 -19.55 -17.98 -21.29
C MET A 301 -18.92 -18.90 -22.36
N ASP A 302 -18.81 -20.18 -22.03
CA ASP A 302 -18.54 -21.23 -23.03
C ASP A 302 -19.61 -21.14 -24.09
N VAL A 303 -19.23 -20.63 -25.26
CA VAL A 303 -20.06 -20.72 -26.47
C VAL A 303 -19.89 -22.15 -26.97
N ALA A 304 -20.79 -23.03 -26.52
CA ALA A 304 -20.93 -24.36 -27.05
C ALA A 304 -21.25 -24.28 -28.55
N LYS A 305 -20.46 -24.97 -29.32
CA LYS A 305 -20.76 -25.35 -30.72
C LYS A 305 -21.74 -26.49 -30.76
#